data_dcbaf28e4a450e3d9f9fd6f4736700ee
#
_entry.id   dcbaf28e4a450e3d9f9fd6f4736700ee
#
_cell.length_a   1.000
_cell.length_b   1.000
_cell.length_c   1.000
_cell.angle_alpha   90.00
_cell.angle_beta   90.00
_cell.angle_gamma   90.00
#
_symmetry.space_group_name_H-M   'P 1'
#
loop_
_entity.id
_entity.type
_entity.pdbx_description
1 polymer ?
#
loop_
_entity_poly.entity_id
_entity_poly.type
_entity_poly.pdbx_seq_one_letter_code
_entity_poly.pdbx_strand_id
1 'polypeptide(L)'
;MKHPVYWFLISSSLLVSNSLCSEEADQKTLTSADSYNGNTAGDQKFTPKETSASQGTTYTCTGNICIAYAGSSDSALSNSCFTDTAGNLSFLGNGYTLCFDNITTEASNPGAINVKGSDKTLNVSGFSLFSCAHCPPGTTGYGAIKAVGNTTIKDNSSLVFHKNCSNTDGGVIYCKASSSTAELKIENNQNLVFSENSSNTKGGAIFTQKLTITSGGPTLFSNNSVSNGSSPKGGAIYLDDTNGECSLTANLGDITFDGNKIITTSGRSDPDVKRNSIDLGTNGKFTKLNAKDGFGIFFYDPIANQGNTSETIELNKADGEGPSTYTGKIVFSGEKLSDEEKKVPANLQSYFKQPLKIGAGSLVLKDGVTLEAKQVTQTAGTVVMDLGTTLQTPPSGGESITLTNLDINIASLGGGGLLQILLKSQQIQTVKKSPSTLSI
;
A
#
# COMPACT_ATOMS: atom_id res chain seq x y z
N MET A 1 16.99 10.47 18.18
CA MET A 1 18.08 10.27 17.18
C MET A 1 17.50 10.63 15.82
N LYS A 2 18.13 11.58 15.12
CA LYS A 2 17.63 12.03 13.80
C LYS A 2 17.98 10.96 12.78
N HIS A 3 17.01 10.36 12.13
CA HIS A 3 17.24 9.48 10.98
C HIS A 3 17.70 10.33 9.79
N PRO A 4 18.75 9.95 9.06
CA PRO A 4 19.16 10.67 7.86
C PRO A 4 18.16 10.37 6.73
N VAL A 5 17.60 11.44 6.17
CA VAL A 5 16.87 11.40 4.90
C VAL A 5 17.93 11.27 3.81
N TYR A 6 18.00 10.12 3.17
CA TYR A 6 18.87 9.94 2.02
C TYR A 6 18.26 10.61 0.79
N TRP A 7 18.84 11.73 0.41
CA TRP A 7 18.63 12.34 -0.91
C TRP A 7 19.57 11.65 -1.89
N PHE A 8 19.02 10.91 -2.84
CA PHE A 8 19.81 10.45 -3.98
C PHE A 8 19.84 11.57 -5.03
N LEU A 9 21.01 12.16 -5.23
CA LEU A 9 21.32 12.98 -6.38
C LEU A 9 21.56 12.04 -7.57
N ILE A 10 20.63 12.05 -8.53
CA ILE A 10 20.84 11.39 -9.84
C ILE A 10 21.51 12.41 -10.75
N SER A 11 22.78 12.18 -11.05
CA SER A 11 23.48 12.93 -12.11
C SER A 11 23.19 12.27 -13.45
N SER A 12 22.61 13.04 -14.36
CA SER A 12 22.26 12.64 -15.72
C SER A 12 23.37 12.92 -16.70
N SER A 13 23.74 11.97 -17.52
CA SER A 13 24.41 12.21 -18.80
C SER A 13 23.72 11.43 -19.89
N LEU A 14 23.39 12.13 -20.96
CA LEU A 14 22.51 11.75 -22.05
C LEU A 14 23.27 11.48 -23.34
N LEU A 15 22.82 10.54 -24.15
CA LEU A 15 23.01 10.53 -25.60
C LEU A 15 21.97 9.64 -26.29
N VAL A 16 21.36 10.13 -27.35
CA VAL A 16 20.29 9.50 -28.11
C VAL A 16 20.84 8.86 -29.39
N SER A 17 20.44 7.64 -29.69
CA SER A 17 20.52 7.08 -31.05
C SER A 17 19.34 6.16 -31.36
N ASN A 18 18.83 6.26 -32.57
CA ASN A 18 17.74 5.44 -33.08
C ASN A 18 18.24 4.04 -33.42
N SER A 19 17.58 2.98 -32.91
CA SER A 19 17.77 1.64 -33.42
C SER A 19 16.47 0.97 -33.84
N LEU A 20 16.56 0.30 -34.96
CA LEU A 20 15.50 -0.41 -35.67
C LEU A 20 15.02 -1.65 -34.90
N CYS A 21 13.71 -1.84 -34.84
CA CYS A 21 13.08 -3.07 -34.39
C CYS A 21 13.27 -4.19 -35.40
N SER A 22 13.73 -5.35 -34.98
CA SER A 22 13.58 -6.61 -35.72
C SER A 22 12.37 -7.35 -35.20
N GLU A 23 11.51 -7.78 -36.10
CA GLU A 23 10.32 -8.61 -35.81
C GLU A 23 10.74 -10.04 -35.48
N GLU A 24 11.12 -10.29 -34.24
CA GLU A 24 11.02 -11.62 -33.64
C GLU A 24 10.11 -11.48 -32.42
N ALA A 25 9.04 -12.30 -32.41
CA ALA A 25 8.01 -12.40 -31.41
C ALA A 25 8.28 -11.63 -30.09
N ASP A 26 7.79 -10.42 -30.02
CA ASP A 26 7.47 -9.69 -28.78
C ASP A 26 8.64 -9.37 -27.82
N GLN A 27 9.88 -9.55 -28.20
CA GLN A 27 11.05 -9.18 -27.39
C GLN A 27 11.61 -7.83 -27.86
N LYS A 28 11.64 -6.86 -26.95
CA LYS A 28 12.19 -5.52 -27.20
C LYS A 28 13.29 -5.23 -26.19
N THR A 29 14.41 -4.70 -26.66
CA THR A 29 15.51 -4.28 -25.81
C THR A 29 15.36 -2.81 -25.51
N LEU A 30 15.48 -2.44 -24.22
CA LEU A 30 15.62 -1.07 -23.76
C LEU A 30 17.08 -0.82 -23.38
N THR A 31 17.65 0.24 -23.94
CA THR A 31 19.03 0.64 -23.70
C THR A 31 19.07 2.02 -23.05
N SER A 32 20.26 2.47 -22.63
CA SER A 32 20.43 3.85 -22.16
C SER A 32 20.05 4.89 -23.20
N ALA A 33 20.06 4.53 -24.48
CA ALA A 33 19.61 5.39 -25.60
C ALA A 33 18.08 5.65 -25.58
N ASP A 34 17.29 4.83 -24.88
CA ASP A 34 15.86 5.04 -24.66
C ASP A 34 15.56 6.03 -23.52
N SER A 35 16.59 6.54 -22.86
CA SER A 35 16.45 7.61 -21.87
C SER A 35 16.03 8.92 -22.54
N TYR A 36 15.21 9.70 -21.85
CA TYR A 36 14.78 11.01 -22.27
C TYR A 36 14.86 12.00 -21.10
N ASN A 37 15.44 13.17 -21.36
CA ASN A 37 15.49 14.27 -20.42
C ASN A 37 15.10 15.57 -21.14
N GLY A 38 13.86 15.98 -20.98
CA GLY A 38 13.27 17.14 -21.65
C GLY A 38 13.61 18.47 -21.00
N ASN A 39 14.89 18.73 -20.72
CA ASN A 39 15.32 19.95 -20.04
C ASN A 39 15.52 21.17 -20.94
N THR A 40 15.42 21.03 -22.26
CA THR A 40 15.68 22.11 -23.21
C THR A 40 14.46 22.45 -24.04
N ALA A 41 14.16 23.73 -24.19
CA ALA A 41 13.11 24.19 -25.09
C ALA A 41 13.49 23.83 -26.56
N GLY A 42 12.69 22.97 -27.17
CA GLY A 42 12.93 22.50 -28.54
C GLY A 42 13.34 21.04 -28.66
N ASP A 43 13.55 20.33 -27.55
CA ASP A 43 13.81 18.89 -27.57
C ASP A 43 12.61 18.09 -28.12
N GLN A 44 12.92 17.05 -28.87
CA GLN A 44 11.87 16.13 -29.35
C GLN A 44 11.23 15.47 -28.13
N LYS A 45 9.89 15.40 -28.09
CA LYS A 45 9.16 14.68 -27.04
C LYS A 45 9.54 13.20 -27.08
N PHE A 46 9.58 12.56 -25.90
CA PHE A 46 9.63 11.10 -25.82
C PHE A 46 8.51 10.51 -26.67
N THR A 47 8.86 9.58 -27.54
CA THR A 47 7.85 8.88 -28.35
C THR A 47 7.27 7.72 -27.54
N PRO A 48 5.98 7.77 -27.17
CA PRO A 48 5.33 6.67 -26.47
C PRO A 48 5.49 5.36 -27.22
N LYS A 49 5.80 4.28 -26.49
CA LYS A 49 5.95 2.95 -27.04
C LYS A 49 4.61 2.22 -26.92
N GLU A 50 3.91 2.08 -28.03
CA GLU A 50 2.66 1.32 -28.11
C GLU A 50 2.89 -0.07 -28.67
N THR A 51 2.23 -1.06 -28.09
CA THR A 51 2.23 -2.44 -28.56
C THR A 51 0.80 -2.99 -28.63
N SER A 52 0.58 -3.87 -29.58
CA SER A 52 -0.70 -4.56 -29.80
C SER A 52 -0.49 -6.04 -30.12
N ALA A 53 0.67 -6.58 -29.76
CA ALA A 53 0.99 -7.98 -30.00
C ALA A 53 0.11 -8.88 -29.11
N SER A 54 -0.68 -9.74 -29.71
CA SER A 54 -1.64 -10.63 -29.00
C SER A 54 -0.95 -11.56 -28.01
N GLN A 55 0.30 -11.93 -28.26
CA GLN A 55 1.12 -12.76 -27.37
C GLN A 55 1.74 -11.98 -26.21
N GLY A 56 1.70 -10.64 -26.28
CA GLY A 56 2.31 -9.74 -25.31
C GLY A 56 3.68 -9.21 -25.73
N THR A 57 4.23 -8.29 -24.97
CA THR A 57 5.52 -7.66 -25.22
C THR A 57 6.40 -7.72 -23.98
N THR A 58 7.64 -8.13 -24.15
CA THR A 58 8.65 -8.09 -23.08
C THR A 58 9.72 -7.06 -23.42
N TYR A 59 9.89 -6.08 -22.56
CA TYR A 59 10.99 -5.13 -22.59
C TYR A 59 12.12 -5.61 -21.68
N THR A 60 13.30 -5.86 -22.26
CA THR A 60 14.49 -6.28 -21.51
C THR A 60 15.47 -5.11 -21.45
N CYS A 61 15.82 -4.67 -20.25
CA CYS A 61 16.80 -3.61 -20.04
C CYS A 61 18.22 -4.13 -20.18
N THR A 62 19.05 -3.39 -20.92
CA THR A 62 20.48 -3.60 -21.07
C THR A 62 21.30 -2.36 -20.67
N GLY A 63 20.64 -1.37 -20.09
CA GLY A 63 21.24 -0.16 -19.53
C GLY A 63 20.26 0.57 -18.62
N ASN A 64 20.74 1.56 -17.90
CA ASN A 64 19.90 2.43 -17.07
C ASN A 64 19.08 3.38 -17.95
N ILE A 65 17.80 3.49 -17.66
CA ILE A 65 16.85 4.28 -18.45
C ILE A 65 16.14 5.23 -17.50
N CYS A 66 16.11 6.50 -17.87
CA CYS A 66 15.30 7.51 -17.20
C CYS A 66 14.51 8.30 -18.23
N ILE A 67 13.21 8.40 -18.06
CA ILE A 67 12.30 9.19 -18.86
C ILE A 67 11.79 10.30 -17.95
N ALA A 68 12.31 11.51 -18.15
CA ALA A 68 12.03 12.65 -17.30
C ALA A 68 11.65 13.89 -18.12
N TYR A 69 10.74 14.71 -17.57
CA TYR A 69 10.31 15.97 -18.16
C TYR A 69 10.60 17.14 -17.20
N ALA A 70 10.97 18.29 -17.74
CA ALA A 70 11.38 19.46 -16.97
C ALA A 70 10.23 20.33 -16.42
N GLY A 71 9.00 19.82 -16.38
CA GLY A 71 7.91 20.47 -15.63
C GLY A 71 7.24 21.65 -16.31
N SER A 72 7.21 21.75 -17.66
CA SER A 72 6.37 22.73 -18.35
C SER A 72 5.05 22.12 -18.81
N SER A 73 3.96 22.89 -18.71
CA SER A 73 2.61 22.50 -19.12
C SER A 73 2.45 22.06 -20.58
N ASP A 74 3.47 22.30 -21.39
CA ASP A 74 3.42 22.06 -22.84
C ASP A 74 3.95 20.67 -23.27
N SER A 75 4.28 19.81 -22.31
CA SER A 75 4.95 18.52 -22.57
C SER A 75 4.09 17.29 -22.29
N ALA A 76 2.77 17.43 -22.25
CA ALA A 76 1.89 16.26 -22.12
C ALA A 76 2.10 15.28 -23.28
N LEU A 77 2.32 14.01 -22.92
CA LEU A 77 2.35 12.92 -23.90
C LEU A 77 0.93 12.59 -24.36
N SER A 78 0.76 12.26 -25.62
CA SER A 78 -0.51 11.79 -26.17
C SER A 78 -0.96 10.46 -25.55
N ASN A 79 0.00 9.66 -25.05
CA ASN A 79 -0.24 8.37 -24.39
C ASN A 79 0.77 8.16 -23.26
N SER A 80 0.58 7.11 -22.46
CA SER A 80 1.59 6.66 -21.48
C SER A 80 2.92 6.35 -22.14
N CYS A 81 4.02 6.40 -21.39
CA CYS A 81 5.33 6.05 -21.95
C CYS A 81 5.32 4.65 -22.57
N PHE A 82 4.64 3.71 -21.91
CA PHE A 82 4.44 2.36 -22.42
C PHE A 82 2.97 1.99 -22.37
N THR A 83 2.42 1.59 -23.51
CA THR A 83 1.02 1.14 -23.61
C THR A 83 0.97 -0.22 -24.31
N ASP A 84 0.21 -1.15 -23.75
CA ASP A 84 -0.21 -2.36 -24.44
C ASP A 84 -1.73 -2.41 -24.56
N THR A 85 -2.23 -2.68 -25.77
CA THR A 85 -3.67 -2.67 -26.07
C THR A 85 -4.25 -4.06 -26.24
N ALA A 86 -3.44 -5.09 -26.45
CA ALA A 86 -3.92 -6.43 -26.81
C ALA A 86 -3.21 -7.58 -26.09
N GLY A 87 -2.03 -7.39 -25.54
CA GLY A 87 -1.19 -8.45 -24.99
C GLY A 87 -0.81 -8.26 -23.52
N ASN A 88 0.03 -9.14 -23.02
CA ASN A 88 0.70 -8.99 -21.75
C ASN A 88 1.89 -8.04 -21.88
N LEU A 89 2.21 -7.31 -20.83
CA LEU A 89 3.36 -6.40 -20.81
C LEU A 89 4.33 -6.82 -19.71
N SER A 90 5.59 -6.99 -20.07
CA SER A 90 6.63 -7.39 -19.11
C SER A 90 7.86 -6.48 -19.22
N PHE A 91 8.44 -6.14 -18.08
CA PHE A 91 9.70 -5.41 -17.96
C PHE A 91 10.69 -6.24 -17.16
N LEU A 92 11.83 -6.58 -17.77
CA LEU A 92 12.94 -7.31 -17.16
C LEU A 92 14.11 -6.35 -16.96
N GLY A 93 14.41 -6.04 -15.71
CA GLY A 93 15.39 -5.02 -15.34
C GLY A 93 16.84 -5.45 -15.47
N ASN A 94 17.16 -6.74 -15.30
CA ASN A 94 18.53 -7.28 -15.33
C ASN A 94 19.53 -6.51 -14.45
N GLY A 95 19.06 -5.97 -13.32
CA GLY A 95 19.87 -5.15 -12.42
C GLY A 95 20.05 -3.70 -12.84
N TYR A 96 19.41 -3.26 -13.92
CA TYR A 96 19.43 -1.86 -14.35
C TYR A 96 18.30 -1.03 -13.71
N THR A 97 18.34 0.27 -13.95
CA THR A 97 17.33 1.25 -13.51
C THR A 97 16.33 1.53 -14.61
N LEU A 98 15.04 1.62 -14.23
CA LEU A 98 14.00 2.23 -15.06
C LEU A 98 13.27 3.29 -14.22
N CYS A 99 13.40 4.55 -14.59
CA CYS A 99 12.73 5.63 -13.87
C CYS A 99 11.87 6.49 -14.79
N PHE A 100 10.75 6.95 -14.23
CA PHE A 100 9.81 7.90 -14.82
C PHE A 100 9.70 9.09 -13.87
N ASP A 101 9.91 10.29 -14.38
CA ASP A 101 9.81 11.50 -13.57
C ASP A 101 9.06 12.59 -14.31
N ASN A 102 8.11 13.21 -13.62
CA ASN A 102 7.31 14.34 -14.11
C ASN A 102 6.60 14.06 -15.45
N ILE A 103 6.07 12.85 -15.60
CA ILE A 103 5.37 12.43 -16.83
C ILE A 103 3.92 12.88 -16.75
N THR A 104 3.54 13.81 -17.63
CA THR A 104 2.15 14.24 -17.83
C THR A 104 1.59 13.63 -19.11
N THR A 105 0.34 13.18 -19.08
CA THR A 105 -0.34 12.64 -20.26
C THR A 105 -1.61 13.42 -20.58
N GLU A 106 -2.00 13.39 -21.85
CA GLU A 106 -3.30 13.90 -22.28
C GLU A 106 -4.43 12.96 -21.82
N ALA A 107 -5.58 13.54 -21.48
CA ALA A 107 -6.80 12.82 -21.13
C ALA A 107 -6.66 11.80 -20.00
N SER A 108 -7.13 10.57 -20.18
CA SER A 108 -7.34 9.56 -19.15
C SER A 108 -6.21 8.52 -19.02
N ASN A 109 -5.07 8.75 -19.63
CA ASN A 109 -3.95 7.81 -19.57
C ASN A 109 -3.13 8.01 -18.29
N PRO A 110 -2.55 6.95 -17.71
CA PRO A 110 -1.53 7.04 -16.67
C PRO A 110 -0.21 7.57 -17.24
N GLY A 111 0.67 8.07 -16.35
CA GLY A 111 1.95 8.64 -16.79
C GLY A 111 2.89 7.61 -17.43
N ALA A 112 3.20 6.55 -16.72
CA ALA A 112 4.27 5.63 -17.10
C ALA A 112 3.77 4.44 -17.94
N ILE A 113 2.88 3.60 -17.37
CA ILE A 113 2.50 2.31 -17.94
C ILE A 113 0.98 2.16 -18.00
N ASN A 114 0.47 1.71 -19.16
CA ASN A 114 -0.95 1.48 -19.40
C ASN A 114 -1.19 0.13 -20.09
N VAL A 115 -1.75 -0.84 -19.35
CA VAL A 115 -2.19 -2.12 -19.90
C VAL A 115 -3.71 -2.10 -19.99
N LYS A 116 -4.24 -2.11 -21.22
CA LYS A 116 -5.67 -1.86 -21.51
C LYS A 116 -6.53 -3.13 -21.58
N GLY A 117 -5.94 -4.29 -21.78
CA GLY A 117 -6.68 -5.55 -21.90
C GLY A 117 -7.09 -6.14 -20.54
N SER A 118 -8.38 -6.46 -20.33
CA SER A 118 -8.93 -6.91 -19.04
C SER A 118 -8.36 -8.24 -18.53
N ASP A 119 -7.83 -9.06 -19.42
CA ASP A 119 -7.24 -10.36 -19.07
C ASP A 119 -5.71 -10.37 -19.23
N LYS A 120 -5.13 -9.19 -19.41
CA LYS A 120 -3.70 -9.03 -19.69
C LYS A 120 -2.92 -8.71 -18.44
N THR A 121 -1.71 -9.21 -18.37
CA THR A 121 -0.84 -9.08 -17.21
C THR A 121 0.19 -7.98 -17.39
N LEU A 122 0.54 -7.34 -16.28
CA LEU A 122 1.74 -6.50 -16.18
C LEU A 122 2.74 -7.20 -15.25
N ASN A 123 3.98 -7.38 -15.73
CA ASN A 123 5.06 -7.90 -14.92
C ASN A 123 6.23 -6.91 -14.91
N VAL A 124 6.76 -6.62 -13.72
CA VAL A 124 7.93 -5.75 -13.52
C VAL A 124 8.89 -6.46 -12.59
N SER A 125 10.11 -6.76 -13.02
CA SER A 125 11.03 -7.54 -12.19
C SER A 125 12.50 -7.27 -12.47
N GLY A 126 13.35 -7.53 -11.45
CA GLY A 126 14.80 -7.58 -11.60
C GLY A 126 15.49 -6.22 -11.77
N PHE A 127 14.87 -5.12 -11.36
CA PHE A 127 15.47 -3.79 -11.41
C PHE A 127 16.34 -3.51 -10.17
N SER A 128 17.46 -2.81 -10.38
CA SER A 128 18.16 -2.15 -9.26
C SER A 128 17.32 -1.02 -8.68
N LEU A 129 16.66 -0.26 -9.55
CA LEU A 129 15.67 0.76 -9.21
C LEU A 129 14.55 0.78 -10.27
N PHE A 130 13.32 0.63 -9.82
CA PHE A 130 12.14 1.00 -10.60
C PHE A 130 11.43 2.13 -9.88
N SER A 131 11.23 3.26 -10.54
CA SER A 131 10.62 4.42 -9.90
C SER A 131 9.66 5.17 -10.81
N CYS A 132 8.59 5.69 -10.18
CA CYS A 132 7.73 6.69 -10.77
C CYS A 132 7.62 7.86 -9.78
N ALA A 133 8.01 9.04 -10.23
CA ALA A 133 7.94 10.22 -9.41
C ALA A 133 7.24 11.36 -10.15
N HIS A 134 6.51 12.21 -9.40
CA HIS A 134 5.87 13.41 -9.91
C HIS A 134 5.05 13.18 -11.21
N CYS A 135 4.38 12.02 -11.34
CA CYS A 135 3.51 11.77 -12.47
C CYS A 135 2.13 12.38 -12.18
N PRO A 136 1.87 13.65 -12.58
CA PRO A 136 0.56 14.25 -12.42
C PRO A 136 -0.40 13.66 -13.44
N PRO A 137 -1.70 13.58 -13.12
CA PRO A 137 -2.68 13.14 -14.09
C PRO A 137 -2.91 14.20 -15.17
N GLY A 138 -3.27 13.76 -16.35
CA GLY A 138 -4.07 14.61 -17.25
C GLY A 138 -5.43 14.94 -16.62
N THR A 139 -6.27 15.71 -17.29
CA THR A 139 -7.53 16.27 -16.74
C THR A 139 -8.48 15.25 -16.10
N THR A 140 -8.40 13.97 -16.46
CA THR A 140 -9.21 12.87 -15.89
C THR A 140 -8.39 11.58 -15.73
N GLY A 141 -7.07 11.70 -15.59
CA GLY A 141 -6.14 10.57 -15.68
C GLY A 141 -5.93 9.83 -14.38
N TYR A 142 -5.41 8.64 -14.54
CA TYR A 142 -4.86 7.80 -13.47
C TYR A 142 -3.44 8.27 -13.13
N GLY A 143 -2.88 7.77 -12.02
CA GLY A 143 -1.50 8.09 -11.61
C GLY A 143 -0.42 7.53 -12.56
N ALA A 144 0.57 6.83 -12.03
CA ALA A 144 1.70 6.37 -12.84
C ALA A 144 1.38 5.10 -13.66
N ILE A 145 0.69 4.13 -13.06
CA ILE A 145 0.46 2.80 -13.64
C ILE A 145 -1.02 2.45 -13.63
N LYS A 146 -1.54 2.06 -14.80
CA LYS A 146 -2.87 1.46 -14.93
C LYS A 146 -2.77 0.09 -15.55
N ALA A 147 -3.36 -0.90 -14.89
CA ALA A 147 -3.50 -2.25 -15.41
C ALA A 147 -4.93 -2.74 -15.23
N VAL A 148 -5.50 -3.32 -16.29
CA VAL A 148 -6.89 -3.84 -16.28
C VAL A 148 -6.90 -5.38 -16.08
N GLY A 149 -5.79 -5.96 -15.69
CA GLY A 149 -5.60 -7.37 -15.34
C GLY A 149 -4.57 -7.54 -14.23
N ASN A 150 -4.14 -8.77 -14.00
CA ASN A 150 -3.19 -9.09 -12.95
C ASN A 150 -1.87 -8.35 -13.12
N THR A 151 -1.35 -7.83 -12.02
CA THR A 151 -0.09 -7.09 -12.00
C THR A 151 0.86 -7.72 -10.98
N THR A 152 2.08 -8.02 -11.41
CA THR A 152 3.14 -8.55 -10.53
C THR A 152 4.36 -7.64 -10.58
N ILE A 153 4.80 -7.15 -9.44
CA ILE A 153 6.02 -6.34 -9.29
C ILE A 153 6.90 -7.05 -8.27
N LYS A 154 8.00 -7.64 -8.72
CA LYS A 154 8.79 -8.52 -7.84
C LYS A 154 10.30 -8.49 -8.08
N ASP A 155 11.02 -8.95 -7.07
CA ASP A 155 12.46 -9.22 -7.15
C ASP A 155 13.27 -7.99 -7.59
N ASN A 156 12.83 -6.78 -7.18
CA ASN A 156 13.56 -5.53 -7.43
C ASN A 156 14.34 -5.13 -6.18
N SER A 157 15.53 -4.52 -6.37
CA SER A 157 16.31 -4.02 -5.24
C SER A 157 15.66 -2.76 -4.64
N SER A 158 15.08 -1.89 -5.47
CA SER A 158 14.35 -0.73 -4.96
C SER A 158 13.16 -0.38 -5.84
N LEU A 159 12.03 -0.13 -5.19
CA LEU A 159 10.82 0.43 -5.79
C LEU A 159 10.49 1.75 -5.09
N VAL A 160 10.41 2.84 -5.85
CA VAL A 160 10.11 4.17 -5.32
C VAL A 160 8.99 4.83 -6.10
N PHE A 161 7.89 5.12 -5.40
CA PHE A 161 6.74 5.82 -5.95
C PHE A 161 6.50 7.07 -5.10
N HIS A 162 6.82 8.24 -5.67
CA HIS A 162 6.86 9.49 -4.92
C HIS A 162 6.09 10.60 -5.62
N LYS A 163 5.18 11.27 -4.90
CA LYS A 163 4.42 12.44 -5.38
C LYS A 163 3.67 12.22 -6.69
N ASN A 164 3.22 11.00 -6.95
CA ASN A 164 2.33 10.74 -8.07
C ASN A 164 0.90 11.18 -7.71
N CYS A 165 0.14 11.59 -8.70
CA CYS A 165 -1.20 12.08 -8.48
C CYS A 165 -2.19 11.47 -9.49
N SER A 166 -3.40 11.18 -9.04
CA SER A 166 -4.52 10.72 -9.88
C SER A 166 -5.74 11.61 -9.67
N ASN A 167 -6.40 11.99 -10.75
CA ASN A 167 -7.70 12.68 -10.69
C ASN A 167 -8.87 11.73 -10.42
N THR A 168 -8.60 10.44 -10.35
CA THR A 168 -9.56 9.38 -10.05
C THR A 168 -9.06 8.54 -8.88
N ASP A 169 -8.97 7.24 -9.05
CA ASP A 169 -8.50 6.26 -8.07
C ASP A 169 -7.02 5.92 -8.27
N GLY A 170 -6.33 5.54 -7.21
CA GLY A 170 -4.96 5.04 -7.24
C GLY A 170 -3.93 6.08 -7.67
N GLY A 171 -3.38 6.83 -6.72
CA GLY A 171 -2.38 7.88 -6.99
C GLY A 171 -1.14 7.37 -7.73
N VAL A 172 -0.78 6.11 -7.56
CA VAL A 172 0.31 5.43 -8.27
C VAL A 172 -0.22 4.32 -9.14
N ILE A 173 -0.88 3.33 -8.53
CA ILE A 173 -1.29 2.10 -9.19
C ILE A 173 -2.81 1.98 -9.15
N TYR A 174 -3.40 1.85 -10.33
CA TYR A 174 -4.77 1.40 -10.52
C TYR A 174 -4.74 0.00 -11.14
N CYS A 175 -5.21 -1.01 -10.40
CA CYS A 175 -5.25 -2.40 -10.84
C CYS A 175 -6.67 -2.97 -10.66
N LYS A 176 -7.47 -2.95 -11.73
CA LYS A 176 -8.86 -3.42 -11.69
C LYS A 176 -9.30 -3.95 -13.03
N ALA A 177 -9.80 -5.18 -13.04
CA ALA A 177 -10.46 -5.76 -14.21
C ALA A 177 -11.95 -5.42 -14.25
N SER A 178 -12.52 -5.40 -15.46
CA SER A 178 -13.94 -5.10 -15.67
C SER A 178 -14.85 -6.32 -15.52
N SER A 179 -14.37 -7.49 -15.91
CA SER A 179 -15.15 -8.73 -15.99
C SER A 179 -14.61 -9.87 -15.12
N SER A 180 -13.43 -9.72 -14.59
CA SER A 180 -12.76 -10.67 -13.71
C SER A 180 -12.24 -9.98 -12.46
N THR A 181 -11.53 -10.68 -11.60
CA THR A 181 -10.87 -10.07 -10.44
C THR A 181 -9.38 -9.90 -10.73
N ALA A 182 -8.92 -8.67 -10.80
CA ALA A 182 -7.50 -8.37 -10.95
C ALA A 182 -6.78 -8.42 -9.60
N GLU A 183 -5.60 -9.00 -9.59
CA GLU A 183 -4.72 -9.06 -8.42
C GLU A 183 -3.45 -8.25 -8.65
N LEU A 184 -3.11 -7.40 -7.69
CA LEU A 184 -1.81 -6.74 -7.59
C LEU A 184 -0.94 -7.52 -6.60
N LYS A 185 0.16 -8.09 -7.10
CA LYS A 185 1.19 -8.76 -6.30
C LYS A 185 2.46 -7.92 -6.25
N ILE A 186 2.93 -7.60 -5.05
CA ILE A 186 4.21 -6.92 -4.82
C ILE A 186 5.03 -7.81 -3.89
N GLU A 187 6.04 -8.48 -4.44
CA GLU A 187 6.69 -9.58 -3.73
C GLU A 187 8.22 -9.47 -3.80
N ASN A 188 8.89 -9.79 -2.71
CA ASN A 188 10.36 -9.94 -2.62
C ASN A 188 11.16 -8.70 -3.07
N ASN A 189 10.58 -7.51 -3.01
CA ASN A 189 11.33 -6.29 -3.29
C ASN A 189 12.11 -5.88 -2.03
N GLN A 190 13.42 -5.56 -2.18
CA GLN A 190 14.30 -5.32 -1.03
C GLN A 190 14.07 -3.96 -0.37
N ASN A 191 13.50 -2.99 -1.10
CA ASN A 191 13.05 -1.72 -0.57
C ASN A 191 11.82 -1.26 -1.36
N LEU A 192 10.74 -0.93 -0.65
CA LEU A 192 9.49 -0.47 -1.27
C LEU A 192 9.00 0.79 -0.58
N VAL A 193 8.85 1.88 -1.34
CA VAL A 193 8.39 3.17 -0.84
C VAL A 193 7.24 3.71 -1.69
N PHE A 194 6.11 3.97 -1.05
CA PHE A 194 5.01 4.79 -1.56
C PHE A 194 4.89 6.03 -0.69
N SER A 195 5.33 7.19 -1.18
CA SER A 195 5.36 8.41 -0.38
C SER A 195 4.72 9.61 -1.06
N GLU A 196 3.92 10.36 -0.31
CA GLU A 196 3.30 11.62 -0.75
C GLU A 196 2.46 11.49 -2.04
N ASN A 197 1.96 10.29 -2.36
CA ASN A 197 1.10 10.10 -3.51
C ASN A 197 -0.33 10.49 -3.18
N SER A 198 -1.09 10.91 -4.17
CA SER A 198 -2.46 11.38 -3.96
C SER A 198 -3.45 10.92 -5.03
N SER A 199 -4.70 10.78 -4.63
CA SER A 199 -5.81 10.56 -5.55
C SER A 199 -7.03 11.41 -5.14
N ASN A 200 -7.95 11.63 -6.10
CA ASN A 200 -9.13 12.41 -5.80
C ASN A 200 -10.24 11.59 -5.12
N THR A 201 -10.27 10.27 -5.29
CA THR A 201 -11.42 9.49 -4.82
C THR A 201 -11.04 8.34 -3.88
N LYS A 202 -10.19 7.42 -4.30
CA LYS A 202 -9.89 6.22 -3.51
C LYS A 202 -8.45 5.75 -3.71
N GLY A 203 -7.80 5.34 -2.62
CA GLY A 203 -6.44 4.82 -2.63
C GLY A 203 -5.40 5.86 -3.02
N GLY A 204 -4.89 6.61 -2.04
CA GLY A 204 -3.89 7.67 -2.29
C GLY A 204 -2.64 7.17 -3.01
N ALA A 205 -2.25 5.92 -2.77
CA ALA A 205 -1.21 5.23 -3.53
C ALA A 205 -1.79 4.13 -4.44
N ILE A 206 -2.59 3.21 -3.89
CA ILE A 206 -3.04 2.01 -4.59
C ILE A 206 -4.56 1.88 -4.56
N PHE A 207 -5.14 1.63 -5.73
CA PHE A 207 -6.49 1.10 -5.90
C PHE A 207 -6.42 -0.26 -6.59
N THR A 208 -7.00 -1.30 -5.98
CA THR A 208 -7.00 -2.66 -6.56
C THR A 208 -8.19 -3.48 -6.07
N GLN A 209 -8.46 -4.62 -6.71
CA GLN A 209 -9.45 -5.60 -6.26
C GLN A 209 -8.84 -6.60 -5.28
N LYS A 210 -7.66 -7.14 -5.59
CA LYS A 210 -6.90 -8.00 -4.67
C LYS A 210 -5.49 -7.47 -4.52
N LEU A 211 -4.98 -7.52 -3.31
CA LEU A 211 -3.62 -7.09 -2.98
C LEU A 211 -2.89 -8.18 -2.22
N THR A 212 -1.72 -8.53 -2.72
CA THR A 212 -0.74 -9.34 -1.99
C THR A 212 0.56 -8.58 -1.90
N ILE A 213 1.03 -8.31 -0.68
CA ILE A 213 2.36 -7.75 -0.40
C ILE A 213 3.13 -8.75 0.45
N THR A 214 4.28 -9.21 -0.07
CA THR A 214 5.27 -9.98 0.68
C THR A 214 6.58 -9.20 0.67
N SER A 215 6.98 -8.67 1.81
CA SER A 215 8.16 -7.82 1.91
C SER A 215 9.45 -8.63 1.70
N GLY A 216 10.31 -8.15 0.80
CA GLY A 216 11.69 -8.62 0.64
C GLY A 216 12.70 -7.74 1.40
N GLY A 217 12.23 -6.67 2.04
CA GLY A 217 12.92 -5.67 2.83
C GLY A 217 11.91 -4.64 3.34
N PRO A 218 12.34 -3.49 3.87
CA PRO A 218 11.45 -2.46 4.38
C PRO A 218 10.41 -2.03 3.34
N THR A 219 9.15 -1.96 3.75
CA THR A 219 8.01 -1.52 2.95
C THR A 219 7.33 -0.36 3.65
N LEU A 220 7.27 0.80 3.01
CA LEU A 220 6.76 2.03 3.60
C LEU A 220 5.65 2.66 2.75
N PHE A 221 4.51 2.89 3.36
CA PHE A 221 3.44 3.75 2.85
C PHE A 221 3.38 5.01 3.72
N SER A 222 3.86 6.15 3.20
CA SER A 222 3.92 7.37 4.00
C SER A 222 3.30 8.58 3.32
N ASN A 223 2.53 9.34 4.10
CA ASN A 223 1.95 10.62 3.68
C ASN A 223 1.13 10.55 2.37
N ASN A 224 0.61 9.39 2.01
CA ASN A 224 -0.30 9.28 0.88
C ASN A 224 -1.67 9.84 1.26
N SER A 225 -2.41 10.38 0.29
CA SER A 225 -3.67 11.06 0.59
C SER A 225 -4.75 10.86 -0.45
N VAL A 226 -5.99 10.93 0.01
CA VAL A 226 -7.17 11.02 -0.85
C VAL A 226 -7.88 12.33 -0.55
N SER A 227 -8.18 13.12 -1.59
CA SER A 227 -8.83 14.42 -1.45
C SER A 227 -9.92 14.63 -2.51
N ASN A 228 -10.90 15.51 -2.23
CA ASN A 228 -11.92 15.99 -3.18
C ASN A 228 -13.03 15.02 -3.59
N GLY A 229 -13.01 13.76 -3.21
CA GLY A 229 -14.16 12.86 -3.48
C GLY A 229 -15.37 13.17 -2.59
N SER A 230 -16.57 12.82 -3.05
CA SER A 230 -17.77 12.87 -2.21
C SER A 230 -17.72 11.89 -1.02
N SER A 231 -16.85 10.89 -1.11
CA SER A 231 -16.59 9.90 -0.06
C SER A 231 -15.18 9.34 -0.23
N PRO A 232 -14.15 10.13 0.12
CA PRO A 232 -12.75 9.71 -0.02
C PRO A 232 -12.43 8.55 0.90
N LYS A 233 -11.69 7.54 0.41
CA LYS A 233 -11.41 6.30 1.14
C LYS A 233 -10.02 5.76 0.85
N GLY A 234 -9.38 5.14 1.85
CA GLY A 234 -8.07 4.52 1.72
C GLY A 234 -6.94 5.52 1.48
N GLY A 235 -6.48 6.19 2.54
CA GLY A 235 -5.42 7.20 2.44
C GLY A 235 -4.18 6.69 1.73
N ALA A 236 -3.78 5.44 1.97
CA ALA A 236 -2.77 4.76 1.18
C ALA A 236 -3.39 3.79 0.18
N ILE A 237 -4.21 2.85 0.66
CA ILE A 237 -4.70 1.72 -0.12
C ILE A 237 -6.23 1.64 -0.02
N TYR A 238 -6.88 1.44 -1.17
CA TYR A 238 -8.28 1.08 -1.25
C TYR A 238 -8.47 -0.22 -2.01
N LEU A 239 -9.24 -1.14 -1.43
CA LEU A 239 -9.70 -2.32 -2.13
C LEU A 239 -11.10 -2.11 -2.66
N ASP A 240 -11.31 -2.49 -3.91
CA ASP A 240 -12.61 -2.31 -4.57
C ASP A 240 -13.75 -3.03 -3.82
N ASP A 241 -14.92 -2.39 -3.78
CA ASP A 241 -16.08 -2.82 -2.99
C ASP A 241 -16.62 -4.23 -3.34
N THR A 242 -16.24 -4.78 -4.50
CA THR A 242 -16.69 -6.08 -4.97
C THR A 242 -15.73 -7.21 -4.57
N ASN A 243 -15.75 -7.63 -3.31
CA ASN A 243 -14.95 -8.76 -2.78
C ASN A 243 -13.43 -8.50 -2.76
N GLY A 244 -13.00 -7.32 -2.34
CA GLY A 244 -11.60 -7.00 -2.18
C GLY A 244 -10.89 -7.92 -1.18
N GLU A 245 -9.68 -8.39 -1.52
CA GLU A 245 -8.86 -9.25 -0.65
C GLU A 245 -7.49 -8.60 -0.41
N CYS A 246 -7.06 -8.58 0.85
CA CYS A 246 -5.78 -8.04 1.25
C CYS A 246 -4.94 -9.06 2.00
N SER A 247 -3.74 -9.31 1.51
CA SER A 247 -2.74 -10.17 2.12
C SER A 247 -1.45 -9.38 2.35
N LEU A 248 -1.03 -9.22 3.59
CA LEU A 248 0.20 -8.57 3.98
C LEU A 248 1.09 -9.56 4.72
N THR A 249 2.34 -9.72 4.27
CA THR A 249 3.33 -10.58 4.91
C THR A 249 4.64 -9.81 5.09
N ALA A 250 4.98 -9.45 6.32
CA ALA A 250 6.30 -8.94 6.71
C ALA A 250 7.27 -10.13 6.79
N ASN A 251 7.99 -10.39 5.69
CA ASN A 251 8.82 -11.59 5.53
C ASN A 251 10.31 -11.33 5.77
N LEU A 252 10.90 -10.34 5.12
CA LEU A 252 12.30 -9.95 5.23
C LEU A 252 12.47 -8.45 5.55
N GLY A 253 11.42 -7.82 6.02
CA GLY A 253 11.39 -6.42 6.45
C GLY A 253 10.00 -6.03 6.91
N ASP A 254 9.95 -4.96 7.68
CA ASP A 254 8.69 -4.40 8.20
C ASP A 254 7.81 -3.85 7.09
N ILE A 255 6.49 -3.88 7.32
CA ILE A 255 5.51 -3.15 6.54
C ILE A 255 4.95 -2.03 7.41
N THR A 256 5.12 -0.77 6.98
CA THR A 256 4.76 0.40 7.78
C THR A 256 3.80 1.31 7.04
N PHE A 257 2.75 1.75 7.74
CA PHE A 257 1.80 2.77 7.30
C PHE A 257 1.90 3.96 8.24
N ASP A 258 2.33 5.15 7.72
CA ASP A 258 2.53 6.34 8.54
C ASP A 258 2.19 7.63 7.77
N GLY A 259 1.29 8.43 8.32
CA GLY A 259 0.95 9.74 7.77
C GLY A 259 -0.07 9.72 6.64
N ASN A 260 -0.66 8.56 6.33
CA ASN A 260 -1.64 8.45 5.25
C ASN A 260 -2.99 9.05 5.69
N LYS A 261 -3.68 9.76 4.77
CA LYS A 261 -4.80 10.66 5.14
C LYS A 261 -5.97 10.59 4.16
N ILE A 262 -7.15 10.82 4.73
CA ILE A 262 -8.34 11.20 3.99
C ILE A 262 -8.61 12.68 4.25
N ILE A 263 -8.81 13.47 3.20
CA ILE A 263 -9.06 14.91 3.26
C ILE A 263 -10.43 15.20 2.67
N THR A 264 -11.36 15.63 3.49
CA THR A 264 -12.74 15.95 3.06
C THR A 264 -12.93 17.45 3.06
N THR A 265 -13.26 18.02 1.90
CA THR A 265 -13.41 19.47 1.68
C THR A 265 -14.87 19.93 1.61
N SER A 266 -15.85 19.08 1.97
CA SER A 266 -17.28 19.30 1.78
C SER A 266 -17.78 20.64 2.35
N GLY A 267 -17.70 21.73 1.56
CA GLY A 267 -18.33 23.01 1.81
C GLY A 267 -17.80 23.83 3.01
N ARG A 268 -16.70 23.42 3.62
CA ARG A 268 -16.05 24.13 4.75
C ARG A 268 -14.79 24.84 4.31
N SER A 269 -14.48 25.96 4.94
CA SER A 269 -13.21 26.68 4.77
C SER A 269 -12.00 25.84 5.20
N ASP A 270 -12.18 24.97 6.21
CA ASP A 270 -11.15 24.12 6.74
C ASP A 270 -11.44 22.66 6.40
N PRO A 271 -10.53 21.95 5.74
CA PRO A 271 -10.71 20.53 5.40
C PRO A 271 -10.73 19.66 6.67
N ASP A 272 -11.61 18.68 6.71
CA ASP A 272 -11.56 17.60 7.72
C ASP A 272 -10.51 16.57 7.29
N VAL A 273 -9.44 16.47 8.07
CA VAL A 273 -8.30 15.56 7.80
C VAL A 273 -8.32 14.42 8.80
N LYS A 274 -8.38 13.19 8.30
CA LYS A 274 -8.34 11.98 9.12
C LYS A 274 -7.22 11.06 8.66
N ARG A 275 -6.54 10.45 9.61
CA ARG A 275 -5.58 9.37 9.33
C ARG A 275 -6.33 8.14 8.83
N ASN A 276 -5.79 7.50 7.82
CA ASN A 276 -6.33 6.23 7.31
C ASN A 276 -5.27 5.53 6.44
N SER A 277 -4.95 4.29 6.76
CA SER A 277 -4.01 3.50 5.99
C SER A 277 -4.70 2.77 4.84
N ILE A 278 -5.60 1.85 5.21
CA ILE A 278 -6.27 0.93 4.30
C ILE A 278 -7.78 1.02 4.50
N ASP A 279 -8.53 1.09 3.41
CA ASP A 279 -9.97 0.85 3.41
C ASP A 279 -10.27 -0.37 2.52
N LEU A 280 -10.87 -1.39 3.11
CA LEU A 280 -11.20 -2.64 2.43
C LEU A 280 -12.52 -2.58 1.65
N GLY A 281 -13.12 -1.41 1.53
CA GLY A 281 -14.42 -1.27 0.87
C GLY A 281 -15.54 -2.01 1.60
N THR A 282 -16.69 -2.17 0.93
CA THR A 282 -17.91 -2.69 1.57
C THR A 282 -17.85 -4.20 1.83
N ASN A 283 -17.25 -4.96 0.94
CA ASN A 283 -17.18 -6.44 1.01
C ASN A 283 -15.75 -6.97 1.10
N GLY A 284 -14.79 -6.07 1.31
CA GLY A 284 -13.39 -6.47 1.37
C GLY A 284 -13.02 -7.13 2.70
N LYS A 285 -11.96 -7.91 2.65
CA LYS A 285 -11.43 -8.65 3.80
C LYS A 285 -9.91 -8.73 3.79
N PHE A 286 -9.32 -8.85 4.97
CA PHE A 286 -7.98 -9.40 5.07
C PHE A 286 -8.03 -10.91 4.93
N THR A 287 -7.13 -11.45 4.12
CA THR A 287 -6.91 -12.90 3.99
C THR A 287 -5.65 -13.34 4.75
N LYS A 288 -4.70 -12.42 4.93
CA LYS A 288 -3.47 -12.66 5.67
C LYS A 288 -2.93 -11.38 6.30
N LEU A 289 -2.53 -11.46 7.56
CA LEU A 289 -1.71 -10.47 8.27
C LEU A 289 -0.64 -11.25 9.03
N ASN A 290 0.51 -11.44 8.40
CA ASN A 290 1.59 -12.28 8.91
C ASN A 290 2.89 -11.50 9.03
N ALA A 291 3.65 -11.74 10.09
CA ALA A 291 4.99 -11.21 10.26
C ALA A 291 5.92 -12.31 10.75
N LYS A 292 7.08 -12.48 10.11
CA LYS A 292 8.13 -13.36 10.59
C LYS A 292 8.78 -12.82 11.86
N ASP A 293 9.46 -13.68 12.56
CA ASP A 293 10.26 -13.30 13.73
C ASP A 293 11.22 -12.16 13.41
N GLY A 294 11.34 -11.22 14.32
CA GLY A 294 12.13 -9.99 14.13
C GLY A 294 11.47 -8.89 13.30
N PHE A 295 10.35 -9.16 12.60
CA PHE A 295 9.64 -8.19 11.77
C PHE A 295 8.23 -7.91 12.27
N GLY A 296 7.61 -6.85 11.70
CA GLY A 296 6.25 -6.45 12.04
C GLY A 296 5.49 -5.78 10.91
N ILE A 297 4.16 -5.73 11.10
CA ILE A 297 3.29 -4.85 10.32
C ILE A 297 2.84 -3.74 11.28
N PHE A 298 3.16 -2.49 10.93
CA PHE A 298 2.94 -1.32 11.78
C PHE A 298 1.89 -0.41 11.17
N PHE A 299 0.78 -0.26 11.87
CA PHE A 299 -0.29 0.68 11.53
C PHE A 299 -0.24 1.87 12.48
N TYR A 300 0.40 2.96 12.04
CA TYR A 300 0.33 4.27 12.69
C TYR A 300 -0.87 5.08 12.21
N ASP A 301 -1.54 4.59 11.19
CA ASP A 301 -2.79 5.11 10.63
C ASP A 301 -3.88 4.05 10.76
N PRO A 302 -5.11 4.42 11.11
CA PRO A 302 -6.21 3.47 11.25
C PRO A 302 -6.54 2.70 9.97
N ILE A 303 -7.06 1.49 10.17
CA ILE A 303 -7.70 0.70 9.13
C ILE A 303 -9.20 0.96 9.18
N ALA A 304 -9.83 1.20 8.01
CA ALA A 304 -11.26 1.16 7.86
C ALA A 304 -11.66 -0.13 7.13
N ASN A 305 -12.36 -1.02 7.82
CA ASN A 305 -12.95 -2.20 7.23
C ASN A 305 -14.47 -2.13 7.39
N GLN A 306 -15.15 -1.83 6.31
CA GLN A 306 -16.62 -1.78 6.27
C GLN A 306 -17.25 -3.08 5.76
N GLY A 307 -16.42 -4.06 5.40
CA GLY A 307 -16.86 -5.36 4.91
C GLY A 307 -17.69 -6.12 5.95
N ASN A 308 -18.72 -6.81 5.51
CA ASN A 308 -19.53 -7.68 6.35
C ASN A 308 -19.21 -9.13 6.00
N THR A 309 -18.11 -9.65 6.53
CA THR A 309 -17.73 -11.05 6.34
C THR A 309 -17.71 -11.80 7.67
N SER A 310 -18.12 -13.09 7.62
CA SER A 310 -17.98 -14.01 8.74
C SER A 310 -16.61 -14.73 8.75
N GLU A 311 -15.81 -14.55 7.71
CA GLU A 311 -14.50 -15.19 7.62
C GLU A 311 -13.55 -14.62 8.67
N THR A 312 -12.96 -15.49 9.45
CA THR A 312 -11.99 -15.12 10.49
C THR A 312 -10.64 -14.76 9.85
N ILE A 313 -10.10 -13.60 10.21
CA ILE A 313 -8.68 -13.31 9.98
C ILE A 313 -7.86 -13.87 11.15
N GLU A 314 -6.95 -14.77 10.88
CA GLU A 314 -5.98 -15.28 11.83
C GLU A 314 -4.64 -14.55 11.63
N LEU A 315 -4.20 -13.84 12.66
CA LEU A 315 -2.90 -13.17 12.70
C LEU A 315 -1.79 -14.21 12.80
N ASN A 316 -0.76 -14.04 11.99
CA ASN A 316 0.40 -14.92 11.96
C ASN A 316 0.04 -16.40 11.72
N LYS A 317 -0.95 -16.60 10.84
CA LYS A 317 -1.41 -17.94 10.46
C LYS A 317 -0.30 -18.72 9.74
N ALA A 318 -0.14 -20.00 10.07
CA ALA A 318 0.74 -20.90 9.35
C ALA A 318 0.29 -21.06 7.87
N ASP A 319 1.24 -21.21 6.96
CA ASP A 319 0.96 -21.47 5.54
C ASP A 319 0.56 -22.91 5.24
N GLY A 320 0.65 -23.81 6.21
CA GLY A 320 0.31 -25.25 6.10
C GLY A 320 -0.04 -25.85 7.45
N GLU A 321 -0.02 -27.18 7.53
CA GLU A 321 -0.19 -27.89 8.78
C GLU A 321 1.05 -27.73 9.67
N GLY A 322 0.84 -27.48 10.97
CA GLY A 322 1.91 -27.34 11.94
C GLY A 322 2.01 -25.95 12.58
N PRO A 323 3.02 -25.72 13.45
CA PRO A 323 3.24 -24.44 14.10
C PRO A 323 3.52 -23.34 13.07
N SER A 324 3.03 -22.14 13.32
CA SER A 324 3.33 -20.99 12.46
C SER A 324 4.80 -20.59 12.56
N THR A 325 5.41 -20.31 11.41
CA THR A 325 6.73 -19.68 11.32
C THR A 325 6.65 -18.15 11.43
N TYR A 326 5.43 -17.61 11.52
CA TYR A 326 5.17 -16.19 11.69
C TYR A 326 4.98 -15.89 13.17
N THR A 327 6.02 -15.39 13.81
CA THR A 327 6.03 -15.06 15.26
C THR A 327 6.30 -13.59 15.53
N GLY A 328 6.30 -12.77 14.49
CA GLY A 328 6.48 -11.33 14.56
C GLY A 328 5.25 -10.58 15.08
N LYS A 329 5.24 -9.26 14.88
CA LYS A 329 4.29 -8.35 15.53
C LYS A 329 3.32 -7.74 14.52
N ILE A 330 2.05 -7.64 14.92
CA ILE A 330 1.05 -6.79 14.27
C ILE A 330 0.74 -5.66 15.24
N VAL A 331 1.11 -4.43 14.88
CA VAL A 331 1.16 -3.27 15.78
C VAL A 331 0.18 -2.20 15.33
N PHE A 332 -0.67 -1.74 16.24
CA PHE A 332 -1.47 -0.53 16.11
C PHE A 332 -0.98 0.49 17.13
N SER A 333 -0.60 1.70 16.69
CA SER A 333 0.02 2.67 17.58
C SER A 333 -0.31 4.11 17.18
N GLY A 334 -0.63 4.92 18.19
CA GLY A 334 -0.80 6.37 18.04
C GLY A 334 0.51 7.17 18.16
N GLU A 335 1.68 6.50 18.20
CA GLU A 335 2.98 7.12 18.43
C GLU A 335 3.31 8.25 17.41
N LYS A 336 2.92 8.06 16.16
CA LYS A 336 3.21 9.00 15.07
C LYS A 336 2.17 10.12 14.91
N LEU A 337 1.13 10.10 15.72
CA LEU A 337 0.13 11.17 15.73
C LEU A 337 0.64 12.38 16.53
N SER A 338 0.46 13.56 15.99
CA SER A 338 0.63 14.80 16.76
C SER A 338 -0.44 14.92 17.85
N ASP A 339 -0.21 15.81 18.83
CA ASP A 339 -1.18 16.02 19.90
C ASP A 339 -2.54 16.51 19.38
N GLU A 340 -2.55 17.27 18.29
CA GLU A 340 -3.80 17.70 17.65
C GLU A 340 -4.51 16.55 16.94
N GLU A 341 -3.76 15.68 16.23
CA GLU A 341 -4.32 14.50 15.57
C GLU A 341 -4.91 13.50 16.59
N LYS A 342 -4.31 13.37 17.77
CA LYS A 342 -4.84 12.52 18.87
C LYS A 342 -6.17 13.01 19.44
N LYS A 343 -6.52 14.29 19.29
CA LYS A 343 -7.82 14.83 19.70
C LYS A 343 -8.97 14.38 18.80
N VAL A 344 -8.65 13.84 17.62
CA VAL A 344 -9.64 13.29 16.67
C VAL A 344 -9.77 11.79 16.91
N PRO A 345 -10.85 11.28 17.56
CA PRO A 345 -10.94 9.86 17.93
C PRO A 345 -10.80 8.90 16.75
N ALA A 346 -11.26 9.32 15.55
CA ALA A 346 -11.15 8.52 14.33
C ALA A 346 -9.69 8.23 13.93
N ASN A 347 -8.71 9.04 14.35
CA ASN A 347 -7.31 8.81 14.08
C ASN A 347 -6.68 7.71 14.96
N LEU A 348 -7.37 7.33 16.01
CA LEU A 348 -6.91 6.31 16.96
C LEU A 348 -7.69 5.00 16.82
N GLN A 349 -8.74 4.94 15.99
CA GLN A 349 -9.65 3.81 15.96
C GLN A 349 -9.57 3.02 14.65
N SER A 350 -9.15 1.76 14.75
CA SER A 350 -9.16 0.78 13.68
C SER A 350 -10.33 -0.18 13.80
N TYR A 351 -10.93 -0.54 12.66
CA TYR A 351 -12.10 -1.41 12.60
C TYR A 351 -11.83 -2.66 11.77
N PHE A 352 -12.09 -3.82 12.37
CA PHE A 352 -12.16 -5.11 11.68
C PHE A 352 -13.60 -5.64 11.71
N LYS A 353 -14.25 -5.68 10.58
CA LYS A 353 -15.57 -6.36 10.47
C LYS A 353 -15.47 -7.89 10.50
N GLN A 354 -14.27 -8.42 10.42
CA GLN A 354 -13.97 -9.84 10.53
C GLN A 354 -13.79 -10.25 11.99
N PRO A 355 -14.16 -11.48 12.36
CA PRO A 355 -13.64 -12.10 13.58
C PRO A 355 -12.10 -12.14 13.53
N LEU A 356 -11.44 -11.78 14.62
CA LEU A 356 -9.99 -11.74 14.74
C LEU A 356 -9.53 -12.91 15.62
N LYS A 357 -8.61 -13.72 15.09
CA LYS A 357 -7.97 -14.80 15.85
C LYS A 357 -6.47 -14.51 15.96
N ILE A 358 -5.93 -14.57 17.16
CA ILE A 358 -4.50 -14.50 17.41
C ILE A 358 -3.99 -15.93 17.54
N GLY A 359 -3.28 -16.42 16.50
CA GLY A 359 -2.79 -17.79 16.39
C GLY A 359 -1.32 -17.96 16.75
N ALA A 360 -0.50 -16.91 16.56
CA ALA A 360 0.92 -16.88 16.88
C ALA A 360 1.42 -15.43 16.94
N GLY A 361 2.68 -15.24 17.35
CA GLY A 361 3.33 -13.92 17.42
C GLY A 361 2.63 -12.96 18.38
N SER A 362 2.58 -11.68 18.07
CA SER A 362 2.02 -10.69 18.97
C SER A 362 1.07 -9.72 18.27
N LEU A 363 -0.09 -9.48 18.86
CA LEU A 363 -0.92 -8.29 18.61
C LEU A 363 -0.53 -7.23 19.63
N VAL A 364 -0.16 -6.03 19.17
CA VAL A 364 0.32 -4.96 20.04
C VAL A 364 -0.53 -3.70 19.85
N LEU A 365 -1.09 -3.17 20.94
CA LEU A 365 -1.83 -1.92 20.96
C LEU A 365 -1.09 -0.90 21.82
N LYS A 366 -0.80 0.30 21.24
CA LYS A 366 0.01 1.33 21.91
C LYS A 366 -0.57 2.73 21.72
N ASP A 367 -0.18 3.62 22.63
CA ASP A 367 -0.37 5.07 22.48
C ASP A 367 -1.83 5.49 22.26
N GLY A 368 -2.72 4.89 23.04
CA GLY A 368 -4.14 5.29 23.12
C GLY A 368 -5.03 4.77 22.00
N VAL A 369 -4.57 3.83 21.17
CA VAL A 369 -5.39 3.29 20.08
C VAL A 369 -6.54 2.43 20.58
N THR A 370 -7.58 2.39 19.77
CA THR A 370 -8.72 1.45 19.90
C THR A 370 -8.71 0.51 18.69
N LEU A 371 -8.76 -0.78 18.97
CA LEU A 371 -9.00 -1.81 17.96
C LEU A 371 -10.39 -2.43 18.19
N GLU A 372 -11.26 -2.29 17.20
CA GLU A 372 -12.57 -2.92 17.18
C GLU A 372 -12.57 -4.08 16.20
N ALA A 373 -12.99 -5.27 16.66
CA ALA A 373 -13.15 -6.44 15.82
C ALA A 373 -14.48 -7.14 16.12
N LYS A 374 -15.08 -7.78 15.12
CA LYS A 374 -16.38 -8.47 15.28
C LYS A 374 -16.36 -9.46 16.44
N GLN A 375 -15.27 -10.19 16.61
CA GLN A 375 -14.95 -11.09 17.70
C GLN A 375 -13.44 -11.14 17.87
N VAL A 376 -12.95 -11.38 19.08
CA VAL A 376 -11.52 -11.61 19.30
C VAL A 376 -11.33 -12.93 20.03
N THR A 377 -10.50 -13.80 19.47
CA THR A 377 -10.14 -15.08 20.08
C THR A 377 -8.63 -15.28 20.02
N GLN A 378 -8.01 -15.53 21.13
CA GLN A 378 -6.60 -15.88 21.22
C GLN A 378 -6.47 -17.39 21.49
N THR A 379 -5.75 -18.08 20.62
CA THR A 379 -5.44 -19.52 20.80
C THR A 379 -3.97 -19.76 21.10
N ALA A 380 -3.10 -18.83 20.69
CA ALA A 380 -1.68 -18.83 21.00
C ALA A 380 -1.13 -17.39 20.84
N GLY A 381 0.19 -17.21 20.94
CA GLY A 381 0.82 -15.90 20.85
C GLY A 381 0.53 -15.01 22.06
N THR A 382 0.70 -13.70 21.91
CA THR A 382 0.54 -12.72 22.99
C THR A 382 -0.27 -11.52 22.51
N VAL A 383 -1.14 -10.99 23.36
CA VAL A 383 -1.72 -9.65 23.18
C VAL A 383 -1.00 -8.73 24.16
N VAL A 384 -0.42 -7.65 23.63
CA VAL A 384 0.28 -6.62 24.42
C VAL A 384 -0.51 -5.33 24.34
N MET A 385 -0.85 -4.75 25.49
CA MET A 385 -1.62 -3.51 25.56
C MET A 385 -0.93 -2.49 26.46
N ASP A 386 -0.69 -1.30 25.93
CA ASP A 386 -0.25 -0.16 26.71
C ASP A 386 -1.45 0.49 27.42
N LEU A 387 -1.18 1.22 28.48
CA LEU A 387 -2.21 2.01 29.17
C LEU A 387 -2.90 2.99 28.23
N GLY A 388 -4.19 3.15 28.39
CA GLY A 388 -5.04 4.02 27.55
C GLY A 388 -5.48 3.37 26.24
N THR A 389 -5.11 2.11 25.96
CA THR A 389 -5.57 1.40 24.77
C THR A 389 -6.86 0.62 25.01
N THR A 390 -7.59 0.35 23.94
CA THR A 390 -8.86 -0.38 24.01
C THR A 390 -8.91 -1.47 22.93
N LEU A 391 -9.34 -2.66 23.36
CA LEU A 391 -9.75 -3.75 22.47
C LEU A 391 -11.24 -3.99 22.69
N GLN A 392 -12.07 -3.87 21.65
CA GLN A 392 -13.52 -3.97 21.80
C GLN A 392 -14.20 -4.72 20.66
N THR A 393 -15.43 -5.12 20.91
CA THR A 393 -16.36 -5.60 19.87
C THR A 393 -17.47 -4.56 19.62
N PRO A 394 -18.11 -4.58 18.43
CA PRO A 394 -19.20 -3.67 18.12
C PRO A 394 -20.35 -3.71 19.14
N PRO A 395 -21.07 -2.59 19.36
CA PRO A 395 -22.18 -2.53 20.30
C PRO A 395 -23.34 -3.49 19.99
N SER A 396 -23.51 -3.84 18.72
CA SER A 396 -24.57 -4.73 18.25
C SER A 396 -24.03 -6.12 17.98
N GLY A 397 -24.34 -7.11 18.84
CA GLY A 397 -24.16 -8.48 18.40
C GLY A 397 -23.63 -9.52 19.35
N GLY A 398 -23.43 -9.26 20.65
CA GLY A 398 -23.10 -10.32 21.61
C GLY A 398 -21.82 -11.10 21.36
N GLU A 399 -20.92 -10.56 20.57
CA GLU A 399 -19.60 -11.13 20.25
C GLU A 399 -18.68 -11.05 21.47
N SER A 400 -17.72 -11.95 21.58
CA SER A 400 -16.87 -12.09 22.77
C SER A 400 -15.41 -11.74 22.49
N ILE A 401 -14.72 -11.30 23.53
CA ILE A 401 -13.25 -11.23 23.59
C ILE A 401 -12.79 -12.35 24.51
N THR A 402 -12.00 -13.28 23.97
CA THR A 402 -11.41 -14.38 24.72
C THR A 402 -9.89 -14.34 24.55
N LEU A 403 -9.17 -14.02 25.61
CA LEU A 403 -7.73 -13.95 25.65
C LEU A 403 -7.18 -15.01 26.62
N THR A 404 -6.03 -15.57 26.28
CA THR A 404 -5.33 -16.58 27.08
C THR A 404 -3.96 -16.09 27.58
N ASN A 405 -3.38 -15.11 26.90
CA ASN A 405 -2.10 -14.53 27.25
C ASN A 405 -2.11 -13.02 26.94
N LEU A 406 -2.25 -12.21 27.98
CA LEU A 406 -2.30 -10.75 27.89
C LEU A 406 -1.17 -10.14 28.73
N ASP A 407 -0.32 -9.36 28.05
CA ASP A 407 0.70 -8.54 28.69
C ASP A 407 0.24 -7.08 28.73
N ILE A 408 0.27 -6.49 29.92
CA ILE A 408 -0.03 -5.08 30.11
C ILE A 408 1.27 -4.32 30.32
N ASN A 409 1.59 -3.42 29.38
CA ASN A 409 2.77 -2.59 29.48
C ASN A 409 2.46 -1.32 30.29
N ILE A 410 3.01 -1.23 31.49
CA ILE A 410 2.86 -0.09 32.39
C ILE A 410 4.02 0.91 32.31
N ALA A 411 4.99 0.71 31.45
CA ALA A 411 6.20 1.55 31.35
C ALA A 411 5.91 3.01 30.92
N SER A 412 4.71 3.30 30.45
CA SER A 412 4.28 4.65 30.06
C SER A 412 3.78 5.52 31.22
N LEU A 413 3.73 5.01 32.46
CA LEU A 413 3.42 5.80 33.64
C LEU A 413 4.63 6.63 34.07
N GLY A 414 4.82 7.79 33.46
CA GLY A 414 5.71 8.82 33.96
C GLY A 414 5.17 9.42 35.27
N GLY A 415 5.69 8.95 36.43
CA GLY A 415 5.35 9.46 37.75
C GLY A 415 4.80 8.39 38.67
N GLY A 416 5.50 8.11 39.76
CA GLY A 416 5.36 7.10 40.81
C GLY A 416 3.98 6.65 41.30
N GLY A 417 3.11 6.29 40.42
CA GLY A 417 1.82 5.66 40.76
C GLY A 417 1.96 4.16 40.81
N LEU A 418 1.68 3.58 41.97
CA LEU A 418 1.58 2.14 42.18
C LEU A 418 0.28 1.65 41.52
N LEU A 419 0.36 1.07 40.33
CA LEU A 419 -0.77 0.37 39.72
C LEU A 419 -0.77 -1.07 40.22
N GLN A 420 -1.66 -1.39 41.14
CA GLN A 420 -1.87 -2.76 41.60
C GLN A 420 -2.85 -3.47 40.67
N ILE A 421 -2.33 -4.07 39.60
CA ILE A 421 -3.13 -4.93 38.71
C ILE A 421 -3.19 -6.30 39.36
N LEU A 422 -4.30 -6.61 39.99
CA LEU A 422 -4.62 -7.97 40.46
C LEU A 422 -5.06 -8.85 39.28
N LEU A 423 -4.12 -9.23 38.43
CA LEU A 423 -4.34 -10.35 37.53
C LEU A 423 -4.21 -11.64 38.35
N LYS A 424 -5.33 -12.20 38.73
CA LYS A 424 -5.33 -13.59 39.21
C LYS A 424 -4.91 -14.47 38.06
N SER A 425 -3.73 -15.06 38.19
CA SER A 425 -3.22 -16.07 37.31
C SER A 425 -4.27 -17.13 36.97
N GLN A 426 -4.33 -17.51 35.70
CA GLN A 426 -5.05 -18.65 35.15
C GLN A 426 -6.59 -18.56 35.16
N GLN A 427 -7.08 -18.30 34.06
CA GLN A 427 -8.42 -18.26 33.46
C GLN A 427 -8.88 -16.85 33.12
N ILE A 428 -8.56 -16.49 31.89
CA ILE A 428 -9.11 -15.27 31.36
C ILE A 428 -10.57 -15.50 31.05
N GLN A 429 -11.34 -14.66 31.66
CA GLN A 429 -12.78 -14.72 31.58
C GLN A 429 -13.27 -14.43 30.20
N THR A 430 -14.17 -15.26 29.71
CA THR A 430 -15.04 -14.88 28.60
C THR A 430 -15.89 -13.70 29.06
N VAL A 431 -15.58 -12.51 28.66
CA VAL A 431 -16.44 -11.34 28.90
C VAL A 431 -17.65 -11.46 27.99
N LYS A 432 -18.70 -12.07 28.51
CA LYS A 432 -20.02 -12.10 27.85
C LYS A 432 -20.84 -10.90 28.33
N LYS A 433 -20.60 -9.75 27.76
CA LYS A 433 -21.48 -8.59 27.86
C LYS A 433 -21.44 -7.85 26.56
N SER A 434 -22.59 -7.55 26.00
CA SER A 434 -22.66 -6.74 24.75
C SER A 434 -22.72 -5.25 25.13
N PRO A 435 -21.83 -4.40 24.63
CA PRO A 435 -20.58 -4.72 23.94
C PRO A 435 -19.49 -5.28 24.89
N SER A 436 -18.63 -6.20 24.42
CA SER A 436 -17.45 -6.62 25.14
C SER A 436 -16.32 -5.62 24.91
N THR A 437 -15.81 -5.03 25.97
CA THR A 437 -14.74 -4.04 25.92
C THR A 437 -13.68 -4.37 26.96
N LEU A 438 -12.42 -4.36 26.54
CA LEU A 438 -11.26 -4.40 27.40
C LEU A 438 -10.50 -3.07 27.21
N SER A 439 -10.52 -2.23 28.25
CA SER A 439 -9.75 -0.99 28.30
C SER A 439 -8.73 -1.07 29.44
N ILE A 440 -7.54 -0.57 29.21
CA ILE A 440 -6.43 -0.59 30.14
C ILE A 440 -5.88 0.81 30.34
#